data_480f79f99753cb59c81c6d0a7f0be06b
#
_entry.id   480f79f99753cb59c81c6d0a7f0be06b
#
_cell.length_a   1.000
_cell.length_b   1.000
_cell.length_c   1.000
_cell.angle_alpha   90.00
_cell.angle_beta   90.00
_cell.angle_gamma   90.00
#
_symmetry.space_group_name_H-M   'P 1'
#
loop_
_entity.id
_entity.type
_entity.pdbx_description
1 polymer ?
#
loop_
_entity_poly.entity_id
_entity_poly.type
_entity_poly.pdbx_seq_one_letter_code
_entity_poly.pdbx_strand_id
1 'polypeptide(L)'
;MIRKIKLSDEVDIENMLTRIPNFNEEEVKVAMELVNISVMNPNQTDYHIFVYEYDNKIAGYHCTGKRPLTDAVYDLYWIVADPESSGKGIGKNLLEHAEEFVRSNNGRWLLAETSSKESYKSTQNFYLRNKYSIISEIKDFYSAGDSLLVFGKYFNNKNH
;
A
#
# COMPACT_ATOMS: atom_id res chain seq x y z
N MET A 1 6.08 -14.29 7.11
CA MET A 1 5.34 -14.93 5.98
C MET A 1 4.26 -13.98 5.49
N ILE A 2 4.07 -13.86 4.15
CA ILE A 2 2.97 -13.05 3.59
C ILE A 2 1.83 -13.98 3.20
N ARG A 3 0.61 -13.61 3.57
CA ARG A 3 -0.61 -14.36 3.25
C ARG A 3 -1.81 -13.42 3.04
N LYS A 4 -2.86 -13.93 2.42
CA LYS A 4 -4.12 -13.20 2.28
C LYS A 4 -4.73 -12.90 3.66
N ILE A 5 -5.40 -11.75 3.78
CA ILE A 5 -6.09 -11.31 5.00
C ILE A 5 -7.19 -12.30 5.41
N LYS A 6 -7.44 -12.40 6.71
CA LYS A 6 -8.55 -13.14 7.33
C LYS A 6 -9.35 -12.20 8.22
N LEU A 7 -10.59 -12.53 8.52
CA LEU A 7 -11.45 -11.76 9.42
C LEU A 7 -10.79 -11.55 10.82
N SER A 8 -10.09 -12.57 11.31
CA SER A 8 -9.38 -12.49 12.60
C SER A 8 -8.25 -11.46 12.66
N ASP A 9 -7.79 -10.95 11.52
CA ASP A 9 -6.67 -9.99 11.46
C ASP A 9 -7.11 -8.53 11.67
N GLU A 10 -8.41 -8.25 11.59
CA GLU A 10 -8.97 -6.89 11.65
C GLU A 10 -8.50 -6.10 12.88
N VAL A 11 -8.63 -6.70 14.07
CA VAL A 11 -8.28 -6.05 15.33
C VAL A 11 -6.77 -5.75 15.40
N ASP A 12 -5.93 -6.67 14.93
CA ASP A 12 -4.48 -6.49 14.91
C ASP A 12 -4.07 -5.38 13.94
N ILE A 13 -4.73 -5.32 12.77
CA ILE A 13 -4.50 -4.26 11.78
C ILE A 13 -4.92 -2.90 12.34
N GLU A 14 -6.11 -2.78 12.92
CA GLU A 14 -6.58 -1.53 13.52
C GLU A 14 -5.63 -1.04 14.61
N ASN A 15 -5.25 -1.92 15.53
CA ASN A 15 -4.28 -1.61 16.58
C ASN A 15 -2.92 -1.17 16.02
N MET A 16 -2.45 -1.78 14.94
CA MET A 16 -1.22 -1.39 14.26
C MET A 16 -1.35 0.00 13.64
N LEU A 17 -2.45 0.28 12.93
CA LEU A 17 -2.68 1.57 12.27
C LEU A 17 -2.70 2.74 13.24
N THR A 18 -3.27 2.56 14.44
CA THR A 18 -3.29 3.60 15.49
C THR A 18 -1.90 3.97 16.02
N ARG A 19 -0.89 3.12 15.81
CA ARG A 19 0.51 3.38 16.19
C ARG A 19 1.34 4.06 15.10
N ILE A 20 0.78 4.24 13.90
CA ILE A 20 1.51 4.90 12.79
C ILE A 20 1.58 6.41 13.07
N PRO A 21 2.77 7.01 13.22
CA PRO A 21 2.89 8.39 13.69
C PRO A 21 2.25 9.44 12.78
N ASN A 22 2.19 9.17 11.47
CA ASN A 22 1.65 10.10 10.48
C ASN A 22 0.17 9.89 10.18
N PHE A 23 -0.48 8.91 10.80
CA PHE A 23 -1.90 8.65 10.59
C PHE A 23 -2.75 9.35 11.64
N ASN A 24 -3.75 10.09 11.18
CA ASN A 24 -4.83 10.60 12.01
C ASN A 24 -6.02 9.62 12.05
N GLU A 25 -7.02 9.93 12.88
CA GLU A 25 -8.22 9.08 13.03
C GLU A 25 -8.98 8.85 11.71
N GLU A 26 -9.02 9.86 10.84
CA GLU A 26 -9.69 9.77 9.54
C GLU A 26 -8.94 8.82 8.59
N GLU A 27 -7.62 8.90 8.55
CA GLU A 27 -6.79 7.99 7.75
C GLU A 27 -6.90 6.55 8.22
N VAL A 28 -6.90 6.30 9.54
CA VAL A 28 -7.15 4.97 10.12
C VAL A 28 -8.52 4.47 9.70
N LYS A 29 -9.56 5.31 9.78
CA LYS A 29 -10.92 4.95 9.37
C LYS A 29 -11.00 4.56 7.90
N VAL A 30 -10.42 5.36 7.01
CA VAL A 30 -10.40 5.07 5.56
C VAL A 30 -9.63 3.77 5.27
N ALA A 31 -8.49 3.55 5.92
CA ALA A 31 -7.75 2.30 5.77
C ALA A 31 -8.57 1.08 6.22
N MET A 32 -9.28 1.19 7.35
CA MET A 32 -10.13 0.12 7.87
C MET A 32 -11.38 -0.13 7.02
N GLU A 33 -11.90 0.85 6.30
CA GLU A 33 -12.99 0.65 5.33
C GLU A 33 -12.60 -0.38 4.25
N LEU A 34 -11.38 -0.29 3.70
CA LEU A 34 -10.88 -1.26 2.71
C LEU A 34 -10.64 -2.64 3.32
N VAL A 35 -10.16 -2.68 4.57
CA VAL A 35 -10.01 -3.93 5.32
C VAL A 35 -11.37 -4.60 5.48
N ASN A 36 -12.38 -3.88 5.97
CA ASN A 36 -13.73 -4.39 6.18
C ASN A 36 -14.38 -4.89 4.88
N ILE A 37 -14.25 -4.14 3.78
CA ILE A 37 -14.74 -4.57 2.46
C ILE A 37 -14.10 -5.90 2.06
N SER A 38 -12.79 -6.05 2.28
CA SER A 38 -12.05 -7.23 1.86
C SER A 38 -12.38 -8.48 2.67
N VAL A 39 -12.61 -8.34 3.98
CA VAL A 39 -12.92 -9.49 4.85
C VAL A 39 -14.40 -9.87 4.80
N MET A 40 -15.31 -8.90 4.65
CA MET A 40 -16.76 -9.15 4.58
C MET A 40 -17.21 -9.65 3.21
N ASN A 41 -16.48 -9.32 2.15
CA ASN A 41 -16.78 -9.72 0.77
C ASN A 41 -15.58 -10.45 0.15
N PRO A 42 -15.29 -11.70 0.53
CA PRO A 42 -14.08 -12.40 0.09
C PRO A 42 -14.04 -12.67 -1.42
N ASN A 43 -15.15 -12.53 -2.13
CA ASN A 43 -15.26 -12.69 -3.58
C ASN A 43 -15.14 -11.36 -4.35
N GLN A 44 -15.01 -10.21 -3.68
CA GLN A 44 -14.75 -8.95 -4.35
C GLN A 44 -13.36 -8.96 -5.00
N THR A 45 -13.17 -8.18 -6.05
CA THR A 45 -11.94 -8.13 -6.86
C THR A 45 -11.29 -6.75 -6.91
N ASP A 46 -11.83 -5.78 -6.17
CA ASP A 46 -11.36 -4.40 -6.21
C ASP A 46 -10.15 -4.17 -5.30
N TYR A 47 -10.12 -4.86 -4.15
CA TYR A 47 -9.09 -4.71 -3.14
C TYR A 47 -8.49 -6.06 -2.75
N HIS A 48 -7.19 -6.21 -2.93
CA HIS A 48 -6.44 -7.40 -2.54
C HIS A 48 -5.54 -7.04 -1.37
N ILE A 49 -5.86 -7.55 -0.18
CA ILE A 49 -5.09 -7.30 1.04
C ILE A 49 -4.28 -8.54 1.41
N PHE A 50 -2.99 -8.33 1.60
CA PHE A 50 -2.04 -9.33 2.08
C PHE A 50 -1.33 -8.82 3.31
N VAL A 51 -1.30 -9.64 4.34
CA VAL A 51 -0.67 -9.34 5.62
C VAL A 51 0.69 -10.02 5.74
N TYR A 52 1.63 -9.31 6.36
CA TYR A 52 2.93 -9.87 6.76
C TYR A 52 2.83 -10.34 8.21
N GLU A 53 2.92 -11.65 8.41
CA GLU A 53 2.92 -12.28 9.73
C GLU A 53 4.36 -12.54 10.19
N TYR A 54 4.70 -12.04 11.37
CA TYR A 54 5.97 -12.20 12.02
C TYR A 54 5.76 -12.48 13.51
N ASP A 55 6.36 -13.54 14.06
CA ASP A 55 6.19 -13.96 15.45
C ASP A 55 4.71 -14.12 15.87
N ASN A 56 3.88 -14.72 15.01
CA ASN A 56 2.43 -14.90 15.19
C ASN A 56 1.64 -13.58 15.38
N LYS A 57 2.19 -12.46 14.91
CA LYS A 57 1.53 -11.15 14.93
C LYS A 57 1.52 -10.55 13.53
N ILE A 58 0.53 -9.72 13.25
CA ILE A 58 0.52 -8.91 12.03
C ILE A 58 1.53 -7.77 12.20
N ALA A 59 2.57 -7.81 11.38
CA ALA A 59 3.66 -6.83 11.39
C ALA A 59 3.62 -5.87 10.19
N GLY A 60 2.59 -5.96 9.37
CA GLY A 60 2.35 -5.06 8.25
C GLY A 60 1.35 -5.65 7.26
N TYR A 61 0.91 -4.83 6.32
CA TYR A 61 0.07 -5.27 5.20
C TYR A 61 0.21 -4.34 4.00
N HIS A 62 -0.22 -4.83 2.84
CA HIS A 62 -0.49 -3.97 1.69
C HIS A 62 -1.91 -4.22 1.15
N CYS A 63 -2.48 -3.19 0.55
CA CYS A 63 -3.72 -3.22 -0.19
C CYS A 63 -3.44 -2.80 -1.63
N THR A 64 -3.70 -3.68 -2.57
CA THR A 64 -3.44 -3.44 -4.00
C THR A 64 -4.69 -3.79 -4.80
N GLY A 65 -5.03 -3.00 -5.81
CA GLY A 65 -6.18 -3.26 -6.65
C GLY A 65 -6.02 -2.69 -8.06
N LYS A 66 -6.75 -3.26 -9.00
CA LYS A 66 -6.74 -2.79 -10.38
C LYS A 66 -7.48 -1.45 -10.48
N ARG A 67 -6.85 -0.46 -11.12
CA ARG A 67 -7.50 0.83 -11.35
C ARG A 67 -8.64 0.67 -12.35
N PRO A 68 -9.87 1.14 -12.01
CA PRO A 68 -11.00 1.09 -12.93
C PRO A 68 -10.69 1.76 -14.28
N LEU A 69 -11.34 1.30 -15.34
CA LEU A 69 -11.20 1.79 -16.73
C LEU A 69 -9.82 1.59 -17.35
N THR A 70 -8.95 0.83 -16.72
CA THR A 70 -7.64 0.47 -17.27
C THR A 70 -7.56 -1.04 -17.51
N ASP A 71 -6.71 -1.45 -18.43
CA ASP A 71 -6.46 -2.88 -18.70
C ASP A 71 -5.39 -3.46 -17.77
N ALA A 72 -4.39 -2.67 -17.38
CA ALA A 72 -3.21 -3.17 -16.68
C ALA A 72 -2.54 -2.18 -15.72
N VAL A 73 -3.28 -1.21 -15.17
CA VAL A 73 -2.80 -0.30 -14.13
C VAL A 73 -3.35 -0.74 -12.77
N TYR A 74 -2.47 -0.79 -11.78
CA TYR A 74 -2.79 -1.14 -10.40
C TYR A 74 -2.43 -0.01 -9.47
N ASP A 75 -3.23 0.17 -8.42
CA ASP A 75 -2.99 1.09 -7.32
C ASP A 75 -2.51 0.31 -6.10
N LEU A 76 -1.45 0.79 -5.48
CA LEU A 76 -1.06 0.44 -4.12
C LEU A 76 -1.76 1.42 -3.18
N TYR A 77 -2.94 1.06 -2.71
CA TYR A 77 -3.77 1.91 -1.85
C TYR A 77 -3.14 2.15 -0.48
N TRP A 78 -2.61 1.08 0.11
CA TRP A 78 -1.95 1.12 1.41
C TRP A 78 -0.77 0.17 1.43
N ILE A 79 0.33 0.60 2.04
CA ILE A 79 1.44 -0.23 2.47
C ILE A 79 1.88 0.27 3.83
N VAL A 80 1.80 -0.60 4.82
CA VAL A 80 2.04 -0.25 6.22
C VAL A 80 2.89 -1.33 6.85
N ALA A 81 3.94 -0.92 7.57
CA ALA A 81 4.72 -1.79 8.44
C ALA A 81 4.61 -1.28 9.88
N ASP A 82 4.48 -2.22 10.83
CA ASP A 82 4.40 -1.90 12.25
C ASP A 82 5.68 -1.17 12.69
N PRO A 83 5.57 0.04 13.28
CA PRO A 83 6.73 0.76 13.81
C PRO A 83 7.56 -0.06 14.80
N GLU A 84 6.94 -0.93 15.61
CA GLU A 84 7.62 -1.83 16.56
C GLU A 84 8.46 -2.90 15.86
N SER A 85 8.21 -3.13 14.57
CA SER A 85 8.95 -4.08 13.74
C SER A 85 9.90 -3.38 12.75
N SER A 86 10.24 -2.13 13.01
CA SER A 86 11.16 -1.34 12.17
C SER A 86 12.53 -2.02 11.99
N GLY A 87 13.15 -1.81 10.83
CA GLY A 87 14.47 -2.36 10.50
C GLY A 87 14.49 -3.83 10.05
N LYS A 88 13.35 -4.53 10.06
CA LYS A 88 13.25 -5.96 9.66
C LYS A 88 12.97 -6.15 8.16
N GLY A 89 12.95 -5.08 7.36
CA GLY A 89 12.70 -5.16 5.92
C GLY A 89 11.25 -5.47 5.52
N ILE A 90 10.29 -5.39 6.46
CA ILE A 90 8.88 -5.77 6.24
C ILE A 90 8.26 -4.95 5.12
N GLY A 91 8.43 -3.63 5.13
CA GLY A 91 7.91 -2.76 4.08
C GLY A 91 8.43 -3.12 2.69
N LYS A 92 9.73 -3.44 2.58
CA LYS A 92 10.32 -3.88 1.32
C LYS A 92 9.73 -5.21 0.85
N ASN A 93 9.60 -6.20 1.74
CA ASN A 93 9.03 -7.50 1.41
C ASN A 93 7.55 -7.37 0.98
N LEU A 94 6.78 -6.49 1.63
CA LEU A 94 5.40 -6.20 1.23
C LEU A 94 5.33 -5.54 -0.15
N LEU A 95 6.23 -4.60 -0.45
CA LEU A 95 6.28 -3.94 -1.75
C LEU A 95 6.66 -4.94 -2.86
N GLU A 96 7.66 -5.78 -2.64
CA GLU A 96 8.05 -6.84 -3.57
C GLU A 96 6.91 -7.83 -3.82
N HIS A 97 6.15 -8.18 -2.78
CA HIS A 97 4.96 -9.02 -2.93
C HIS A 97 3.84 -8.33 -3.75
N ALA A 98 3.59 -7.03 -3.52
CA ALA A 98 2.63 -6.26 -4.31
C ALA A 98 3.05 -6.18 -5.79
N GLU A 99 4.34 -5.97 -6.06
CA GLU A 99 4.89 -5.98 -7.41
C GLU A 99 4.72 -7.34 -8.10
N GLU A 100 4.99 -8.43 -7.39
CA GLU A 100 4.80 -9.79 -7.93
C GLU A 100 3.33 -10.09 -8.18
N PHE A 101 2.44 -9.69 -7.26
CA PHE A 101 0.99 -9.78 -7.48
C PHE A 101 0.56 -9.07 -8.76
N VAL A 102 1.06 -7.85 -9.00
CA VAL A 102 0.74 -7.08 -10.21
C VAL A 102 1.28 -7.77 -11.46
N ARG A 103 2.53 -8.26 -11.45
CA ARG A 103 3.12 -8.98 -12.60
C ARG A 103 2.35 -10.26 -12.92
N SER A 104 1.99 -11.03 -11.89
CA SER A 104 1.25 -12.29 -12.04
C SER A 104 -0.16 -12.09 -12.60
N ASN A 105 -0.70 -10.87 -12.49
CA ASN A 105 -1.98 -10.46 -13.05
C ASN A 105 -1.82 -9.63 -14.35
N ASN A 106 -0.68 -9.75 -15.03
CA ASN A 106 -0.36 -9.02 -16.27
C ASN A 106 -0.42 -7.48 -16.11
N GLY A 107 -0.21 -6.97 -14.92
CA GLY A 107 -0.15 -5.55 -14.64
C GLY A 107 1.08 -4.91 -15.26
N ARG A 108 0.91 -3.68 -15.75
CA ARG A 108 1.92 -2.87 -16.43
C ARG A 108 2.49 -1.79 -15.52
N TRP A 109 1.61 -1.20 -14.71
CA TRP A 109 1.96 -0.16 -13.76
C TRP A 109 1.51 -0.53 -12.34
N LEU A 110 2.35 -0.19 -11.36
CA LEU A 110 1.94 -0.06 -9.96
C LEU A 110 2.16 1.39 -9.54
N LEU A 111 1.07 2.05 -9.13
CA LEU A 111 1.03 3.45 -8.72
C LEU A 111 0.83 3.55 -7.21
N ALA A 112 1.48 4.51 -6.58
CA ALA A 112 1.30 4.84 -5.16
C ALA A 112 1.22 6.36 -4.98
N GLU A 113 0.21 6.81 -4.26
CA GLU A 113 -0.03 8.23 -3.97
C GLU A 113 0.48 8.56 -2.56
N THR A 114 1.15 9.70 -2.41
CA THR A 114 1.62 10.18 -1.10
C THR A 114 1.66 11.71 -1.06
N SER A 115 1.65 12.24 0.17
CA SER A 115 1.82 13.67 0.43
C SER A 115 3.25 14.15 0.14
N SER A 116 3.37 15.41 -0.29
CA SER A 116 4.66 16.07 -0.47
C SER A 116 5.27 16.63 0.81
N LYS A 117 4.55 16.60 1.94
CA LYS A 117 5.01 17.11 3.23
C LYS A 117 6.29 16.44 3.72
N GLU A 118 7.06 17.19 4.50
CA GLU A 118 8.31 16.71 5.12
C GLU A 118 8.06 15.49 6.03
N SER A 119 6.91 15.42 6.73
CA SER A 119 6.51 14.29 7.55
C SER A 119 6.36 12.97 6.76
N TYR A 120 6.20 13.03 5.44
CA TYR A 120 6.14 11.88 4.53
C TYR A 120 7.46 11.63 3.77
N LYS A 121 8.53 12.34 4.13
CA LYS A 121 9.84 12.22 3.44
C LYS A 121 10.40 10.81 3.47
N SER A 122 10.23 10.11 4.57
CA SER A 122 10.68 8.71 4.68
C SER A 122 9.92 7.79 3.72
N THR A 123 8.62 8.01 3.53
CA THR A 123 7.78 7.28 2.56
C THR A 123 8.18 7.61 1.12
N GLN A 124 8.40 8.87 0.80
CA GLN A 124 8.89 9.28 -0.53
C GLN A 124 10.24 8.61 -0.83
N ASN A 125 11.18 8.64 0.11
CA ASN A 125 12.49 8.00 -0.03
C ASN A 125 12.39 6.47 -0.11
N PHE A 126 11.43 5.86 0.55
CA PHE A 126 11.16 4.43 0.44
C PHE A 126 10.83 4.04 -1.00
N TYR A 127 9.94 4.76 -1.67
CA TYR A 127 9.61 4.51 -3.07
C TYR A 127 10.81 4.75 -3.99
N LEU A 128 11.52 5.86 -3.84
CA LEU A 128 12.70 6.16 -4.66
C LEU A 128 13.78 5.09 -4.55
N ARG A 129 14.08 4.62 -3.33
CA ARG A 129 15.06 3.52 -3.11
C ARG A 129 14.62 2.19 -3.71
N ASN A 130 13.32 1.97 -3.87
CA ASN A 130 12.77 0.78 -4.50
C ASN A 130 12.50 0.96 -6.01
N LYS A 131 13.15 1.97 -6.63
CA LYS A 131 13.13 2.21 -8.09
C LYS A 131 11.77 2.67 -8.62
N TYR A 132 10.98 3.33 -7.80
CA TYR A 132 9.82 4.11 -8.26
C TYR A 132 10.29 5.50 -8.69
N SER A 133 9.58 6.10 -9.63
CA SER A 133 9.76 7.48 -10.07
C SER A 133 8.51 8.29 -9.74
N ILE A 134 8.68 9.59 -9.48
CA ILE A 134 7.56 10.53 -9.44
C ILE A 134 7.09 10.73 -10.87
N ILE A 135 5.88 10.28 -11.19
CA ILE A 135 5.31 10.36 -12.54
C ILE A 135 4.32 11.51 -12.69
N SER A 136 3.81 12.03 -11.57
CA SER A 136 2.90 13.17 -11.54
C SER A 136 2.97 13.87 -10.19
N GLU A 137 2.75 15.19 -10.20
CA GLU A 137 2.55 16.02 -9.03
C GLU A 137 1.33 16.91 -9.26
N ILE A 138 0.42 16.96 -8.26
CA ILE A 138 -0.69 17.89 -8.27
C ILE A 138 -0.50 18.84 -7.10
N LYS A 139 -0.22 20.11 -7.42
CA LYS A 139 0.08 21.14 -6.44
C LYS A 139 -1.13 21.41 -5.53
N ASP A 140 -0.85 21.58 -4.24
CA ASP A 140 -1.86 21.95 -3.23
C ASP A 140 -3.11 21.04 -3.22
N PHE A 141 -2.91 19.75 -3.51
CA PHE A 141 -3.99 18.76 -3.64
C PHE A 141 -4.69 18.46 -2.31
N TYR A 142 -3.91 18.16 -1.26
CA TYR A 142 -4.46 17.85 0.07
C TYR A 142 -4.78 19.13 0.86
N SER A 143 -3.91 20.11 0.75
CA SER A 143 -4.07 21.45 1.34
C SER A 143 -3.03 22.40 0.73
N ALA A 144 -3.11 23.69 1.03
CA ALA A 144 -2.07 24.63 0.62
C ALA A 144 -0.69 24.19 1.16
N GLY A 145 0.28 24.02 0.26
CA GLY A 145 1.62 23.54 0.56
C GLY A 145 1.76 22.01 0.69
N ASP A 146 0.67 21.26 0.44
CA ASP A 146 0.68 19.80 0.46
C ASP A 146 0.20 19.21 -0.86
N SER A 147 1.13 18.89 -1.72
CA SER A 147 0.87 18.35 -3.06
C SER A 147 0.70 16.84 -3.01
N LEU A 148 -0.09 16.30 -3.94
CA LEU A 148 -0.11 14.88 -4.25
C LEU A 148 1.10 14.53 -5.11
N LEU A 149 1.90 13.57 -4.66
CA LEU A 149 2.94 12.92 -5.46
C LEU A 149 2.46 11.54 -5.88
N VAL A 150 2.47 11.27 -7.18
CA VAL A 150 2.20 9.93 -7.71
C VAL A 150 3.52 9.26 -8.05
N PHE A 151 3.87 8.24 -7.28
CA PHE A 151 4.99 7.35 -7.59
C PHE A 151 4.51 6.21 -8.47
N GLY A 152 5.32 5.81 -9.43
CA GLY A 152 4.99 4.72 -10.32
C GLY A 152 6.19 3.86 -10.65
N LYS A 153 5.92 2.57 -10.86
CA LYS A 153 6.88 1.61 -11.39
C LYS A 153 6.27 0.88 -12.57
N TYR A 154 6.97 0.92 -13.71
CA TYR A 154 6.56 0.25 -14.94
C TYR A 154 7.18 -1.15 -15.02
N PHE A 155 6.37 -2.14 -15.33
CA PHE A 155 6.80 -3.53 -15.54
C PHE A 155 6.77 -3.87 -17.03
N ASN A 156 7.94 -4.20 -17.58
CA ASN A 156 8.04 -4.78 -18.89
C ASN A 156 7.65 -6.25 -18.83
N ASN A 157 6.40 -6.57 -19.06
CA ASN A 157 5.97 -7.95 -19.28
C ASN A 157 6.43 -8.35 -20.70
N LYS A 158 7.55 -9.06 -20.78
CA LYS A 158 8.08 -9.58 -22.08
C LYS A 158 7.25 -10.76 -22.61
N ASN A 159 5.93 -10.62 -22.69
CA ASN A 159 5.06 -11.62 -23.31
C ASN A 159 3.85 -10.92 -23.93
N HIS A 160 4.09 -10.22 -25.00
CA HIS A 160 3.09 -9.86 -26.02
C HIS A 160 3.74 -9.91 -27.40
#